data_3a29898cc8d503e5798f3215db193d8f
#
_entry.id   3a29898cc8d503e5798f3215db193d8f
#
_cell.length_a   1.000
_cell.length_b   1.000
_cell.length_c   1.000
_cell.angle_alpha   90.00
_cell.angle_beta   90.00
_cell.angle_gamma   90.00
#
_symmetry.space_group_name_H-M   'P 1'
#
loop_
_entity.id
_entity.type
_entity.pdbx_description
1 polymer ?
#
loop_
_entity_poly.entity_id
_entity_poly.type
_entity_poly.pdbx_seq_one_letter_code
_entity_poly.pdbx_strand_id
1 'polypeptide(L)'
;ELIKSKNKIIFQTGYGPSGLPHIGTFGEVARTSMMINALSHIKEIDTELITFSDDMDGLRKVPENIPNDKVLYENLGKSLTSIPDPSGKFQSFGEHNNELLKEFLNKFNFKFNFQSSTENYKTGNFNNSLLRVLEKYDEIMNIILPTLRNERRKTYCPFLPICPETKKVLEIPLIEMNKKNGKIIFDN
;
A
#
# COMPACT_ATOMS: atom_id res chain seq x y z
N GLU A 1 -6.25 -4.95 27.72
CA GLU A 1 -5.35 -3.93 28.34
C GLU A 1 -5.08 -2.75 27.40
N LEU A 2 -4.74 -2.97 26.12
CA LEU A 2 -4.44 -1.90 25.14
C LEU A 2 -5.61 -0.90 24.93
N ILE A 3 -6.85 -1.34 25.08
CA ILE A 3 -8.05 -0.50 24.87
C ILE A 3 -8.31 0.44 26.08
N LYS A 4 -7.80 0.12 27.26
CA LYS A 4 -8.11 0.88 28.48
C LYS A 4 -7.49 2.28 28.52
N SER A 5 -6.41 2.52 27.78
CA SER A 5 -5.63 3.77 27.80
C SER A 5 -5.78 4.63 26.55
N LYS A 6 -6.56 4.21 25.55
CA LYS A 6 -6.72 4.91 24.28
C LYS A 6 -8.09 5.57 24.18
N ASN A 7 -8.12 6.81 23.70
CA ASN A 7 -9.34 7.55 23.44
C ASN A 7 -9.92 7.29 22.05
N LYS A 8 -9.10 6.73 21.14
CA LYS A 8 -9.48 6.41 19.76
C LYS A 8 -8.81 5.11 19.32
N ILE A 9 -9.55 4.29 18.57
CA ILE A 9 -9.04 3.08 17.93
C ILE A 9 -9.11 3.24 16.41
N ILE A 10 -7.98 3.02 15.74
CA ILE A 10 -7.88 3.02 14.28
C ILE A 10 -7.94 1.57 13.79
N PHE A 11 -8.86 1.32 12.89
CA PHE A 11 -8.94 0.09 12.10
C PHE A 11 -8.44 0.39 10.70
N GLN A 12 -7.71 -0.54 10.10
CA GLN A 12 -7.19 -0.35 8.76
C GLN A 12 -7.44 -1.57 7.89
N THR A 13 -7.85 -1.33 6.66
CA THR A 13 -7.91 -2.33 5.59
C THR A 13 -6.94 -1.95 4.48
N GLY A 14 -6.33 -2.94 3.81
CA GLY A 14 -5.44 -2.74 2.67
C GLY A 14 -6.16 -2.99 1.34
N TYR A 15 -5.78 -2.25 0.32
CA TYR A 15 -6.25 -2.42 -1.05
C TYR A 15 -5.11 -2.19 -2.04
N GLY A 16 -4.81 -3.20 -2.85
CA GLY A 16 -3.89 -3.04 -3.99
C GLY A 16 -4.69 -2.73 -5.26
N PRO A 17 -4.65 -1.49 -5.79
CA PRO A 17 -5.45 -1.06 -6.95
C PRO A 17 -4.87 -1.56 -8.28
N SER A 18 -4.36 -2.79 -8.30
CA SER A 18 -3.86 -3.47 -9.50
C SER A 18 -4.94 -4.14 -10.34
N GLY A 19 -6.21 -3.98 -9.96
CA GLY A 19 -7.39 -4.49 -10.64
C GLY A 19 -8.66 -3.92 -10.03
N LEU A 20 -9.81 -4.31 -10.60
CA LEU A 20 -11.12 -3.83 -10.16
C LEU A 20 -11.42 -4.27 -8.71
N PRO A 21 -12.08 -3.43 -7.90
CA PRO A 21 -12.62 -3.84 -6.61
C PRO A 21 -13.55 -5.05 -6.77
N HIS A 22 -13.41 -6.03 -5.88
CA HIS A 22 -14.17 -7.27 -5.96
C HIS A 22 -14.68 -7.71 -4.57
N ILE A 23 -15.35 -8.85 -4.51
CA ILE A 23 -15.96 -9.36 -3.27
C ILE A 23 -14.96 -9.53 -2.12
N GLY A 24 -13.68 -9.80 -2.42
CA GLY A 24 -12.62 -9.86 -1.40
C GLY A 24 -12.39 -8.50 -0.75
N THR A 25 -12.30 -7.45 -1.56
CA THR A 25 -12.17 -6.06 -1.08
C THR A 25 -13.37 -5.66 -0.23
N PHE A 26 -14.59 -5.96 -0.69
CA PHE A 26 -15.81 -5.78 0.09
C PHE A 26 -15.74 -6.52 1.43
N GLY A 27 -15.36 -7.79 1.41
CA GLY A 27 -15.30 -8.64 2.59
C GLY A 27 -14.35 -8.11 3.67
N GLU A 28 -13.23 -7.50 3.29
CA GLU A 28 -12.31 -6.88 4.25
C GLU A 28 -12.95 -5.68 4.96
N VAL A 29 -13.53 -4.76 4.20
CA VAL A 29 -14.18 -3.57 4.76
C VAL A 29 -15.41 -3.96 5.58
N ALA A 30 -16.22 -4.91 5.08
CA ALA A 30 -17.41 -5.39 5.78
C ALA A 30 -17.04 -6.03 7.14
N ARG A 31 -16.09 -6.95 7.18
CA ARG A 31 -15.63 -7.58 8.44
C ARG A 31 -15.10 -6.55 9.43
N THR A 32 -14.31 -5.61 8.96
CA THR A 32 -13.76 -4.55 9.82
C THR A 32 -14.87 -3.65 10.35
N SER A 33 -15.84 -3.28 9.54
CA SER A 33 -17.02 -2.51 9.97
C SER A 33 -17.87 -3.26 10.97
N MET A 34 -18.02 -4.59 10.82
CA MET A 34 -18.70 -5.44 11.81
C MET A 34 -17.95 -5.44 13.14
N MET A 35 -16.62 -5.48 13.15
CA MET A 35 -15.82 -5.39 14.38
C MET A 35 -15.96 -4.03 15.06
N ILE A 36 -15.98 -2.94 14.30
CA ILE A 36 -16.22 -1.58 14.82
C ILE A 36 -17.59 -1.52 15.47
N ASN A 37 -18.62 -2.03 14.80
CA ASN A 37 -19.98 -2.07 15.33
C ASN A 37 -20.06 -2.92 16.61
N ALA A 38 -19.47 -4.10 16.63
CA ALA A 38 -19.43 -4.94 17.83
C ALA A 38 -18.72 -4.23 19.01
N LEU A 39 -17.61 -3.54 18.73
CA LEU A 39 -16.90 -2.77 19.75
C LEU A 39 -17.76 -1.65 20.33
N SER A 40 -18.55 -0.95 19.52
CA SER A 40 -19.43 0.14 19.97
C SER A 40 -20.50 -0.33 20.98
N HIS A 41 -20.90 -1.60 20.94
CA HIS A 41 -21.81 -2.20 21.92
C HIS A 41 -21.12 -2.58 23.24
N ILE A 42 -19.81 -2.72 23.24
CA ILE A 42 -19.02 -3.13 24.42
C ILE A 42 -18.46 -1.91 25.16
N LYS A 43 -18.03 -0.90 24.40
CA LYS A 43 -17.37 0.28 24.93
C LYS A 43 -17.64 1.50 24.06
N GLU A 44 -18.02 2.59 24.70
CA GLU A 44 -18.05 3.90 24.06
C GLU A 44 -16.60 4.39 23.85
N ILE A 45 -16.14 4.35 22.60
CA ILE A 45 -14.81 4.76 22.20
C ILE A 45 -14.85 5.26 20.74
N ASP A 46 -14.13 6.34 20.47
CA ASP A 46 -14.02 6.83 19.11
C ASP A 46 -13.28 5.81 18.22
N THR A 47 -13.79 5.61 17.01
CA THR A 47 -13.24 4.65 16.05
C THR A 47 -13.12 5.28 14.67
N GLU A 48 -12.06 4.90 13.95
CA GLU A 48 -11.86 5.30 12.57
C GLU A 48 -11.51 4.08 11.73
N LEU A 49 -12.12 3.96 10.56
CA LEU A 49 -11.73 2.99 9.54
C LEU A 49 -10.92 3.69 8.46
N ILE A 50 -9.65 3.33 8.35
CA ILE A 50 -8.79 3.74 7.24
C ILE A 50 -8.86 2.67 6.17
N THR A 51 -9.22 3.07 4.94
CA THR A 51 -9.08 2.25 3.74
C THR A 51 -7.81 2.71 3.03
N PHE A 52 -6.74 1.94 3.22
CA PHE A 52 -5.42 2.29 2.71
C PHE A 52 -5.19 1.65 1.34
N SER A 53 -4.83 2.45 0.36
CA SER A 53 -4.49 2.00 -0.99
C SER A 53 -2.98 1.93 -1.19
N ASP A 54 -2.48 0.74 -1.55
CA ASP A 54 -1.08 0.49 -1.93
C ASP A 54 -0.85 0.87 -3.41
N ASP A 55 -1.30 2.06 -3.80
CA ASP A 55 -1.29 2.55 -5.18
C ASP A 55 0.10 2.93 -5.72
N MET A 56 1.12 2.92 -4.85
CA MET A 56 2.51 3.08 -5.24
C MET A 56 3.21 1.74 -5.57
N ASP A 57 2.55 0.61 -5.33
CA ASP A 57 3.07 -0.71 -5.68
C ASP A 57 3.25 -0.85 -7.20
N GLY A 58 4.25 -1.66 -7.59
CA GLY A 58 4.51 -1.98 -8.98
C GLY A 58 3.49 -2.94 -9.57
N LEU A 59 3.04 -2.68 -10.80
CA LEU A 59 2.16 -3.61 -11.52
C LEU A 59 2.93 -4.89 -11.86
N ARG A 60 2.63 -5.98 -11.15
CA ARG A 60 3.32 -7.28 -11.32
C ARG A 60 2.71 -8.14 -12.42
N LYS A 61 1.43 -8.00 -12.65
CA LYS A 61 0.65 -8.79 -13.62
C LYS A 61 -0.47 -7.94 -14.19
N VAL A 62 -0.69 -8.04 -15.49
CA VAL A 62 -1.86 -7.41 -16.11
C VAL A 62 -3.12 -8.18 -15.69
N PRO A 63 -4.14 -7.49 -15.15
CA PRO A 63 -5.40 -8.11 -14.79
C PRO A 63 -6.15 -8.61 -16.03
N GLU A 64 -6.90 -9.67 -15.87
CA GLU A 64 -7.78 -10.18 -16.92
C GLU A 64 -8.98 -9.22 -17.11
N ASN A 65 -9.49 -9.16 -18.33
CA ASN A 65 -10.72 -8.41 -18.69
C ASN A 65 -10.63 -6.88 -18.61
N ILE A 66 -9.43 -6.30 -18.77
CA ILE A 66 -9.29 -4.85 -18.91
C ILE A 66 -9.21 -4.49 -20.40
N PRO A 67 -10.06 -3.60 -20.90
CA PRO A 67 -9.93 -3.06 -22.27
C PRO A 67 -8.60 -2.31 -22.41
N ASN A 68 -7.99 -2.38 -23.60
CA ASN A 68 -6.71 -1.73 -23.90
C ASN A 68 -5.54 -2.16 -22.99
N ASP A 69 -5.50 -3.42 -22.63
CA ASP A 69 -4.49 -4.03 -21.77
C ASP A 69 -3.03 -3.84 -22.25
N LYS A 70 -2.83 -3.56 -23.55
CA LYS A 70 -1.52 -3.25 -24.13
C LYS A 70 -0.78 -2.17 -23.34
N VAL A 71 -1.48 -1.11 -22.91
CA VAL A 71 -0.88 -0.05 -22.08
C VAL A 71 -0.34 -0.61 -20.77
N LEU A 72 -1.02 -1.58 -20.17
CA LEU A 72 -0.60 -2.20 -18.93
C LEU A 72 0.61 -3.11 -19.15
N TYR A 73 0.65 -3.89 -20.24
CA TYR A 73 1.81 -4.72 -20.60
C TYR A 73 3.08 -3.89 -20.81
N GLU A 74 2.99 -2.76 -21.50
CA GLU A 74 4.09 -1.84 -21.76
C GLU A 74 4.60 -1.15 -20.47
N ASN A 75 3.81 -1.16 -19.41
CA ASN A 75 4.11 -0.49 -18.15
C ASN A 75 4.28 -1.45 -16.94
N LEU A 76 4.47 -2.75 -17.20
CA LEU A 76 4.74 -3.72 -16.13
C LEU A 76 5.94 -3.30 -15.27
N GLY A 77 5.77 -3.43 -13.96
CA GLY A 77 6.73 -3.06 -12.94
C GLY A 77 6.69 -1.59 -12.51
N LYS A 78 6.02 -0.70 -13.25
CA LYS A 78 5.84 0.70 -12.81
C LYS A 78 4.81 0.79 -11.69
N SER A 79 4.93 1.82 -10.85
CA SER A 79 3.92 2.09 -9.82
C SER A 79 2.56 2.35 -10.47
N LEU A 80 1.48 1.87 -9.83
CA LEU A 80 0.12 1.94 -10.38
C LEU A 80 -0.31 3.38 -10.70
N THR A 81 0.17 4.35 -9.92
CA THR A 81 -0.09 5.79 -10.15
C THR A 81 0.82 6.41 -11.22
N SER A 82 1.80 5.67 -11.75
CA SER A 82 2.63 6.10 -12.88
C SER A 82 2.20 5.48 -14.22
N ILE A 83 1.22 4.60 -14.21
CA ILE A 83 0.69 3.93 -15.40
C ILE A 83 -0.49 4.73 -15.93
N PRO A 84 -0.51 5.13 -17.22
CA PRO A 84 -1.67 5.78 -17.81
C PRO A 84 -2.94 4.93 -17.68
N ASP A 85 -4.07 5.55 -17.41
CA ASP A 85 -5.34 4.83 -17.36
C ASP A 85 -5.73 4.28 -18.74
N PRO A 86 -5.90 2.96 -18.92
CA PRO A 86 -6.29 2.37 -20.20
C PRO A 86 -7.64 2.88 -20.74
N SER A 87 -8.52 3.35 -19.86
CA SER A 87 -9.82 3.93 -20.25
C SER A 87 -9.74 5.41 -20.62
N GLY A 88 -8.66 6.10 -20.28
CA GLY A 88 -8.46 7.53 -20.49
C GLY A 88 -9.37 8.44 -19.63
N LYS A 89 -10.06 7.90 -18.62
CA LYS A 89 -10.96 8.67 -17.74
C LYS A 89 -10.23 9.37 -16.62
N PHE A 90 -9.11 8.81 -16.16
CA PHE A 90 -8.29 9.30 -15.05
C PHE A 90 -6.84 9.49 -15.49
N GLN A 91 -6.04 10.17 -14.68
CA GLN A 91 -4.62 10.40 -15.00
C GLN A 91 -3.81 9.10 -14.94
N SER A 92 -4.18 8.17 -14.06
CA SER A 92 -3.47 6.91 -13.89
C SER A 92 -4.41 5.74 -13.62
N PHE A 93 -3.89 4.54 -13.90
CA PHE A 93 -4.57 3.28 -13.59
C PHE A 93 -4.83 3.10 -12.09
N GLY A 94 -3.87 3.50 -11.24
CA GLY A 94 -4.06 3.48 -9.78
C GLY A 94 -5.17 4.42 -9.33
N GLU A 95 -5.21 5.65 -9.86
CA GLU A 95 -6.27 6.62 -9.55
C GLU A 95 -7.65 6.10 -9.98
N HIS A 96 -7.77 5.55 -11.19
CA HIS A 96 -9.03 4.97 -11.67
C HIS A 96 -9.56 3.90 -10.70
N ASN A 97 -8.73 2.94 -10.31
CA ASN A 97 -9.15 1.87 -9.41
C ASN A 97 -9.43 2.38 -7.98
N ASN A 98 -8.73 3.42 -7.53
CA ASN A 98 -9.01 4.09 -6.27
C ASN A 98 -10.40 4.75 -6.26
N GLU A 99 -10.78 5.43 -7.35
CA GLU A 99 -12.12 6.02 -7.47
C GLU A 99 -13.21 4.94 -7.51
N LEU A 100 -13.00 3.87 -8.28
CA LEU A 100 -13.92 2.72 -8.28
C LEU A 100 -14.09 2.10 -6.89
N LEU A 101 -13.01 2.02 -6.10
CA LEU A 101 -13.12 1.55 -4.71
C LEU A 101 -13.97 2.51 -3.87
N LYS A 102 -13.72 3.81 -3.94
CA LYS A 102 -14.48 4.81 -3.18
C LYS A 102 -15.96 4.80 -3.55
N GLU A 103 -16.27 4.76 -4.84
CA GLU A 103 -17.65 4.63 -5.33
C GLU A 103 -18.32 3.35 -4.80
N PHE A 104 -17.62 2.23 -4.87
CA PHE A 104 -18.10 0.94 -4.40
C PHE A 104 -18.41 0.97 -2.90
N LEU A 105 -17.50 1.48 -2.07
CA LEU A 105 -17.70 1.57 -0.62
C LEU A 105 -18.83 2.54 -0.25
N ASN A 106 -18.92 3.68 -0.93
CA ASN A 106 -20.00 4.65 -0.74
C ASN A 106 -21.37 4.07 -1.09
N LYS A 107 -21.46 3.26 -2.15
CA LYS A 107 -22.69 2.58 -2.55
C LYS A 107 -23.28 1.68 -1.45
N PHE A 108 -22.41 1.13 -0.61
CA PHE A 108 -22.79 0.31 0.55
C PHE A 108 -22.83 1.09 1.87
N ASN A 109 -22.72 2.41 1.82
CA ASN A 109 -22.77 3.31 2.97
C ASN A 109 -21.71 3.00 4.05
N PHE A 110 -20.53 2.48 3.67
CA PHE A 110 -19.43 2.36 4.62
C PHE A 110 -18.90 3.74 5.02
N LYS A 111 -18.61 3.89 6.32
CA LYS A 111 -17.90 5.07 6.84
C LYS A 111 -16.40 4.76 6.83
N PHE A 112 -15.62 5.46 6.05
CA PHE A 112 -14.19 5.24 5.90
C PHE A 112 -13.43 6.54 5.63
N ASN A 113 -12.15 6.53 5.97
CA ASN A 113 -11.17 7.54 5.58
C ASN A 113 -10.22 6.88 4.56
N PHE A 114 -10.27 7.35 3.31
CA PHE A 114 -9.41 6.83 2.25
C PHE A 114 -8.01 7.45 2.35
N GLN A 115 -6.96 6.63 2.23
CA GLN A 115 -5.58 7.07 2.17
C GLN A 115 -4.84 6.39 1.01
N SER A 116 -4.11 7.20 0.24
CA SER A 116 -3.23 6.76 -0.85
C SER A 116 -1.79 6.63 -0.32
N SER A 117 -1.12 5.53 -0.61
CA SER A 117 0.31 5.37 -0.31
C SER A 117 1.14 6.38 -1.10
N THR A 118 0.83 6.59 -2.39
CA THR A 118 1.51 7.57 -3.23
C THR A 118 1.44 8.98 -2.63
N GLU A 119 0.28 9.40 -2.16
CA GLU A 119 0.11 10.71 -1.54
C GLU A 119 0.89 10.81 -0.22
N ASN A 120 0.81 9.80 0.64
CA ASN A 120 1.55 9.78 1.91
C ASN A 120 3.07 9.82 1.70
N TYR A 121 3.61 9.12 0.67
CA TYR A 121 5.03 9.22 0.32
C TYR A 121 5.40 10.60 -0.21
N LYS A 122 4.61 11.17 -1.15
CA LYS A 122 4.89 12.47 -1.77
C LYS A 122 4.80 13.63 -0.78
N THR A 123 3.90 13.58 0.16
CA THR A 123 3.74 14.61 1.21
C THR A 123 4.72 14.45 2.37
N GLY A 124 5.49 13.36 2.39
CA GLY A 124 6.48 13.09 3.45
C GLY A 124 5.88 12.57 4.75
N ASN A 125 4.61 12.17 4.78
CA ASN A 125 3.96 11.62 5.97
C ASN A 125 4.69 10.38 6.52
N PHE A 126 5.37 9.63 5.65
CA PHE A 126 6.14 8.44 6.02
C PHE A 126 7.62 8.71 6.34
N ASN A 127 8.13 9.94 6.18
CA ASN A 127 9.56 10.23 6.33
C ASN A 127 10.10 9.77 7.69
N ASN A 128 9.44 10.12 8.77
CA ASN A 128 9.87 9.71 10.12
C ASN A 128 9.86 8.17 10.29
N SER A 129 8.85 7.50 9.73
CA SER A 129 8.74 6.03 9.76
C SER A 129 9.85 5.38 8.94
N LEU A 130 10.16 5.92 7.76
CA LEU A 130 11.24 5.44 6.89
C LEU A 130 12.61 5.60 7.57
N LEU A 131 12.87 6.75 8.22
CA LEU A 131 14.09 6.96 8.99
C LEU A 131 14.18 5.98 10.16
N ARG A 132 13.06 5.69 10.81
CA ARG A 132 13.01 4.69 11.89
C ARG A 132 13.29 3.27 11.38
N VAL A 133 12.75 2.91 10.22
CA VAL A 133 13.06 1.62 9.56
C VAL A 133 14.54 1.55 9.21
N LEU A 134 15.15 2.61 8.72
CA LEU A 134 16.57 2.66 8.41
C LEU A 134 17.44 2.53 9.68
N GLU A 135 17.08 3.20 10.76
CA GLU A 135 17.75 3.07 12.07
C GLU A 135 17.72 1.61 12.56
N LYS A 136 16.55 0.96 12.45
CA LYS A 136 16.28 -0.39 12.93
C LYS A 136 16.51 -1.48 11.87
N TYR A 137 17.17 -1.17 10.77
CA TYR A 137 17.32 -2.05 9.63
C TYR A 137 17.79 -3.46 10.01
N ASP A 138 18.87 -3.56 10.77
CA ASP A 138 19.47 -4.85 11.14
C ASP A 138 18.53 -5.68 12.03
N GLU A 139 17.81 -5.03 12.96
CA GLU A 139 16.83 -5.69 13.83
C GLU A 139 15.65 -6.23 12.99
N ILE A 140 15.16 -5.44 12.05
CA ILE A 140 14.08 -5.81 11.11
C ILE A 140 14.53 -7.00 10.25
N MET A 141 15.72 -6.93 9.67
CA MET A 141 16.25 -8.00 8.83
C MET A 141 16.40 -9.31 9.60
N ASN A 142 16.91 -9.27 10.84
CA ASN A 142 17.05 -10.45 11.69
C ASN A 142 15.70 -11.13 12.01
N ILE A 143 14.63 -10.37 12.09
CA ILE A 143 13.28 -10.89 12.35
C ILE A 143 12.63 -11.41 11.07
N ILE A 144 12.73 -10.67 9.96
CA ILE A 144 11.99 -10.97 8.74
C ILE A 144 12.66 -12.07 7.91
N LEU A 145 14.00 -12.03 7.74
CA LEU A 145 14.68 -12.99 6.86
C LEU A 145 14.39 -14.45 7.20
N PRO A 146 14.35 -14.89 8.47
CA PRO A 146 14.05 -16.29 8.80
C PRO A 146 12.65 -16.73 8.36
N THR A 147 11.69 -15.80 8.21
CA THR A 147 10.31 -16.11 7.81
C THR A 147 10.14 -16.24 6.30
N LEU A 148 11.13 -15.79 5.52
CA LEU A 148 11.05 -15.78 4.06
C LEU A 148 11.61 -17.07 3.46
N ARG A 149 11.10 -17.44 2.27
CA ARG A 149 11.68 -18.50 1.43
C ARG A 149 13.07 -18.10 0.92
N ASN A 150 13.94 -19.10 0.66
CA ASN A 150 15.34 -18.89 0.32
C ASN A 150 15.56 -17.93 -0.87
N GLU A 151 14.73 -17.99 -1.90
CA GLU A 151 14.82 -17.13 -3.07
C GLU A 151 14.59 -15.65 -2.69
N ARG A 152 13.53 -15.40 -1.90
CA ARG A 152 13.20 -14.03 -1.50
C ARG A 152 14.16 -13.45 -0.47
N ARG A 153 14.83 -14.27 0.32
CA ARG A 153 15.87 -13.80 1.27
C ARG A 153 17.01 -13.07 0.58
N LYS A 154 17.35 -13.47 -0.65
CA LYS A 154 18.49 -12.91 -1.39
C LYS A 154 18.25 -11.49 -1.89
N THR A 155 17.01 -11.14 -2.15
CA THR A 155 16.62 -9.84 -2.74
C THR A 155 15.79 -8.98 -1.79
N TYR A 156 15.46 -9.49 -0.60
CA TYR A 156 14.60 -8.75 0.32
C TYR A 156 15.28 -7.50 0.84
N CYS A 157 14.58 -6.39 0.69
CA CYS A 157 14.89 -5.12 1.34
C CYS A 157 13.55 -4.51 1.83
N PRO A 158 13.50 -3.90 3.02
CA PRO A 158 12.29 -3.20 3.48
C PRO A 158 12.02 -1.91 2.69
N PHE A 159 12.96 -1.46 1.87
CA PHE A 159 12.81 -0.33 0.96
C PHE A 159 12.71 -0.82 -0.47
N LEU A 160 11.70 -0.35 -1.18
CA LEU A 160 11.47 -0.65 -2.60
C LEU A 160 11.65 0.65 -3.40
N PRO A 161 12.85 0.93 -3.92
CA PRO A 161 13.11 2.16 -4.66
C PRO A 161 12.38 2.15 -6.00
N ILE A 162 12.02 3.34 -6.47
CA ILE A 162 11.54 3.54 -7.83
C ILE A 162 12.70 4.03 -8.69
N CYS A 163 13.03 3.28 -9.73
CA CYS A 163 14.07 3.68 -10.68
C CYS A 163 13.72 5.04 -11.31
N PRO A 164 14.60 6.05 -11.25
CA PRO A 164 14.31 7.37 -11.80
C PRO A 164 14.17 7.38 -13.31
N GLU A 165 14.79 6.44 -14.04
CA GLU A 165 14.74 6.34 -15.49
C GLU A 165 13.54 5.55 -15.98
N THR A 166 13.38 4.32 -15.50
CA THR A 166 12.34 3.39 -15.97
C THR A 166 10.99 3.58 -15.25
N LYS A 167 10.98 4.27 -14.09
CA LYS A 167 9.83 4.41 -13.19
C LYS A 167 9.33 3.08 -12.62
N LYS A 168 10.09 2.02 -12.74
CA LYS A 168 9.76 0.72 -12.16
C LYS A 168 10.09 0.66 -10.68
N VAL A 169 9.25 -0.02 -9.92
CA VAL A 169 9.52 -0.40 -8.53
C VAL A 169 10.50 -1.56 -8.53
N LEU A 170 11.61 -1.42 -7.82
CA LEU A 170 12.71 -2.38 -7.84
C LEU A 170 12.68 -3.24 -6.57
N GLU A 171 12.75 -4.56 -6.74
CA GLU A 171 12.94 -5.55 -5.67
C GLU A 171 14.41 -6.01 -5.66
N ILE A 172 15.32 -5.13 -5.26
CA ILE A 172 16.77 -5.35 -5.29
C ILE A 172 17.37 -5.18 -3.90
N PRO A 173 18.50 -5.89 -3.62
CA PRO A 173 19.17 -5.77 -2.34
C PRO A 173 19.80 -4.37 -2.15
N LEU A 174 19.88 -3.96 -0.92
CA LEU A 174 20.61 -2.77 -0.52
C LEU A 174 22.12 -3.04 -0.59
N ILE A 175 22.89 -2.11 -1.20
CA ILE A 175 24.35 -2.19 -1.26
C ILE A 175 24.97 -1.44 -0.08
N GLU A 176 24.54 -0.19 0.14
CA GLU A 176 25.10 0.67 1.16
C GLU A 176 24.01 1.50 1.82
N MET A 177 24.16 1.75 3.10
CA MET A 177 23.30 2.67 3.84
C MET A 177 24.11 3.59 4.75
N ASN A 178 23.64 4.83 4.86
CA ASN A 178 24.15 5.78 5.83
C ASN A 178 22.99 6.22 6.74
N LYS A 179 22.94 5.62 7.92
CA LYS A 179 21.89 5.86 8.93
C LYS A 179 21.87 7.31 9.44
N LYS A 180 23.02 8.02 9.38
CA LYS A 180 23.14 9.40 9.92
C LYS A 180 22.47 10.43 9.02
N ASN A 181 22.57 10.27 7.70
CA ASN A 181 22.02 11.22 6.73
C ASN A 181 20.82 10.66 5.94
N GLY A 182 20.32 9.49 6.33
CA GLY A 182 19.15 8.88 5.69
C GLY A 182 19.38 8.40 4.24
N LYS A 183 20.65 8.17 3.84
CA LYS A 183 20.99 7.77 2.47
C LYS A 183 21.04 6.25 2.33
N ILE A 184 20.42 5.73 1.28
CA ILE A 184 20.48 4.32 0.86
C ILE A 184 20.89 4.23 -0.61
N ILE A 185 21.71 3.23 -0.96
CA ILE A 185 22.24 3.01 -2.30
C ILE A 185 21.87 1.61 -2.73
N PHE A 186 21.33 1.52 -3.93
CA PHE A 186 20.99 0.29 -4.62
C PHE A 186 21.79 0.17 -5.91
N ASP A 187 22.08 -1.05 -6.36
CA ASP A 187 22.60 -1.32 -7.70
C ASP A 187 21.43 -1.49 -8.68
N ASN A 188 21.51 -0.81 -9.83
CA ASN A 188 20.42 -0.79 -10.82
C ASN A 188 20.93 -1.18 -12.20
#